data_306f7a444fee2a9e5b64a97dd2affee7
#
_entry.id   306f7a444fee2a9e5b64a97dd2affee7
#
_cell.length_a   1.000
_cell.length_b   1.000
_cell.length_c   1.000
_cell.angle_alpha   90.00
_cell.angle_beta   90.00
_cell.angle_gamma   90.00
#
_symmetry.space_group_name_H-M   'P 1'
#
loop_
_entity.id
_entity.type
_entity.pdbx_description
1 polymer ?
#
loop_
_entity_poly.entity_id
_entity_poly.type
_entity_poly.pdbx_seq_one_letter_code
_entity_poly.pdbx_strand_id
1 'polypeptide(L)'
;MSSKAEVTARIVELVQLVIASSVMTNERIARSLGLNVVDLQALGFIARSPGPMTAGEVSQQTELPTSTTTRVLDRLERGGFIERTTDRNDRRRVVVRARPDALAAAGGGGEGDPYAGILDGMRRLHERFTVEELEVVARYLDELRDVR
;
A
#
# COMPACT_ATOMS: atom_id res chain seq x y z
N MET A 1 -3.06 -17.84 -33.13
CA MET A 1 -3.44 -18.03 -31.70
C MET A 1 -2.16 -18.15 -30.88
N SER A 2 -2.02 -17.36 -29.86
CA SER A 2 -0.86 -17.46 -28.97
C SER A 2 -0.89 -18.75 -28.16
N SER A 3 0.26 -19.39 -28.00
CA SER A 3 0.39 -20.57 -27.12
C SER A 3 0.29 -20.14 -25.64
N LYS A 4 -0.06 -21.09 -24.75
CA LYS A 4 -0.05 -20.83 -23.31
C LYS A 4 1.33 -20.33 -22.84
N ALA A 5 2.42 -20.89 -23.38
CA ALA A 5 3.79 -20.51 -23.05
C ALA A 5 4.08 -19.03 -23.41
N GLU A 6 3.69 -18.60 -24.60
CA GLU A 6 3.87 -17.21 -25.05
C GLU A 6 3.08 -16.23 -24.18
N VAL A 7 1.83 -16.56 -23.84
CA VAL A 7 1.00 -15.71 -22.96
C VAL A 7 1.60 -15.64 -21.57
N THR A 8 2.05 -16.77 -21.02
CA THR A 8 2.68 -16.81 -19.68
C THR A 8 3.96 -15.97 -19.63
N ALA A 9 4.83 -16.10 -20.64
CA ALA A 9 6.06 -15.31 -20.72
C ALA A 9 5.76 -13.81 -20.79
N ARG A 10 4.76 -13.42 -21.57
CA ARG A 10 4.32 -12.02 -21.66
C ARG A 10 3.76 -11.51 -20.33
N ILE A 11 2.98 -12.32 -19.59
CA ILE A 11 2.48 -11.94 -18.26
C ILE A 11 3.64 -11.68 -17.31
N VAL A 12 4.64 -12.56 -17.25
CA VAL A 12 5.82 -12.38 -16.38
C VAL A 12 6.54 -11.08 -16.71
N GLU A 13 6.78 -10.79 -18.00
CA GLU A 13 7.40 -9.53 -18.42
C GLU A 13 6.58 -8.31 -17.98
N LEU A 14 5.27 -8.32 -18.22
CA LEU A 14 4.39 -7.23 -17.83
C LEU A 14 4.34 -7.02 -16.31
N VAL A 15 4.32 -8.09 -15.53
CA VAL A 15 4.37 -8.01 -14.06
C VAL A 15 5.68 -7.37 -13.60
N GLN A 16 6.83 -7.75 -14.20
CA GLN A 16 8.12 -7.14 -13.88
C GLN A 16 8.14 -5.64 -14.18
N LEU A 17 7.57 -5.23 -15.32
CA LEU A 17 7.46 -3.81 -15.70
C LEU A 17 6.56 -3.04 -14.73
N VAL A 18 5.43 -3.62 -14.31
CA VAL A 18 4.53 -3.02 -13.32
C VAL A 18 5.23 -2.85 -11.97
N ILE A 19 5.97 -3.87 -11.51
CA ILE A 19 6.75 -3.80 -10.27
C ILE A 19 7.77 -2.67 -10.34
N ALA A 20 8.58 -2.62 -11.40
CA ALA A 20 9.59 -1.58 -11.58
C ALA A 20 8.99 -0.17 -11.62
N SER A 21 7.89 0.01 -12.36
CA SER A 21 7.17 1.27 -12.45
C SER A 21 6.58 1.69 -11.09
N SER A 22 6.04 0.74 -10.33
CA SER A 22 5.48 1.00 -9.00
C SER A 22 6.53 1.48 -8.01
N VAL A 23 7.74 0.90 -8.04
CA VAL A 23 8.86 1.35 -7.19
C VAL A 23 9.20 2.80 -7.46
N MET A 24 9.34 3.19 -8.73
CA MET A 24 9.65 4.57 -9.11
C MET A 24 8.53 5.56 -8.76
N THR A 25 7.29 5.11 -8.88
CA THR A 25 6.13 5.92 -8.52
C THR A 25 6.06 6.14 -7.01
N ASN A 26 6.25 5.09 -6.21
CA ASN A 26 6.25 5.18 -4.76
C ASN A 26 7.40 6.05 -4.24
N GLU A 27 8.58 5.98 -4.86
CA GLU A 27 9.72 6.85 -4.53
C GLU A 27 9.37 8.34 -4.75
N ARG A 28 8.74 8.65 -5.87
CA ARG A 28 8.30 10.01 -6.19
C ARG A 28 7.24 10.52 -5.21
N ILE A 29 6.26 9.68 -4.88
CA ILE A 29 5.20 10.01 -3.92
C ILE A 29 5.79 10.20 -2.52
N ALA A 30 6.63 9.28 -2.05
CA ALA A 30 7.28 9.39 -0.76
C ALA A 30 8.05 10.71 -0.63
N ARG A 31 8.84 11.03 -1.65
CA ARG A 31 9.61 12.29 -1.69
C ARG A 31 8.73 13.53 -1.65
N SER A 32 7.58 13.53 -2.35
CA SER A 32 6.63 14.67 -2.33
C SER A 32 6.01 14.88 -0.96
N LEU A 33 5.94 13.85 -0.12
CA LEU A 33 5.44 13.88 1.25
C LEU A 33 6.54 14.11 2.30
N GLY A 34 7.80 14.22 1.89
CA GLY A 34 8.94 14.28 2.81
C GLY A 34 9.21 12.95 3.53
N LEU A 35 8.76 11.84 2.97
CA LEU A 35 8.93 10.48 3.47
C LEU A 35 9.96 9.72 2.63
N ASN A 36 10.44 8.60 3.14
CA ASN A 36 11.07 7.56 2.34
C ASN A 36 10.04 6.46 1.96
N VAL A 37 10.41 5.58 1.04
CA VAL A 37 9.51 4.52 0.56
C VAL A 37 9.05 3.59 1.69
N VAL A 38 9.92 3.28 2.64
CA VAL A 38 9.59 2.41 3.78
C VAL A 38 8.53 3.05 4.67
N ASP A 39 8.66 4.35 4.95
CA ASP A 39 7.66 5.11 5.71
C ASP A 39 6.31 5.15 4.98
N LEU A 40 6.33 5.40 3.65
CA LEU A 40 5.14 5.41 2.82
C LEU A 40 4.43 4.05 2.82
N GLN A 41 5.17 2.95 2.72
CA GLN A 41 4.60 1.60 2.76
C GLN A 41 3.98 1.30 4.13
N ALA A 42 4.67 1.61 5.22
CA ALA A 42 4.14 1.43 6.57
C ALA A 42 2.87 2.25 6.80
N LEU A 43 2.85 3.51 6.36
CA LEU A 43 1.66 4.36 6.39
C LEU A 43 0.51 3.72 5.62
N GLY A 44 0.77 3.16 4.44
CA GLY A 44 -0.22 2.46 3.63
C GLY A 44 -0.83 1.24 4.33
N PHE A 45 -0.04 0.45 5.07
CA PHE A 45 -0.56 -0.66 5.88
C PHE A 45 -1.45 -0.17 7.03
N ILE A 46 -0.99 0.86 7.77
CA ILE A 46 -1.75 1.45 8.88
C ILE A 46 -3.06 2.05 8.37
N ALA A 47 -3.03 2.75 7.24
CA ALA A 47 -4.20 3.41 6.66
C ALA A 47 -5.29 2.42 6.18
N ARG A 48 -4.87 1.25 5.66
CA ARG A 48 -5.79 0.20 5.19
C ARG A 48 -6.24 -0.76 6.29
N SER A 49 -5.67 -0.66 7.49
CA SER A 49 -6.08 -1.48 8.62
C SER A 49 -7.52 -1.15 9.05
N PRO A 50 -8.37 -2.14 9.32
CA PRO A 50 -9.73 -1.90 9.79
C PRO A 50 -9.80 -1.25 11.18
N GLY A 51 -8.70 -1.22 11.92
CA GLY A 51 -8.59 -0.65 13.25
C GLY A 51 -7.17 -0.21 13.60
N PRO A 52 -6.96 0.33 14.80
CA PRO A 52 -5.64 0.71 15.26
C PRO A 52 -4.71 -0.51 15.33
N MET A 53 -3.42 -0.30 15.05
CA MET A 53 -2.39 -1.35 15.06
C MET A 53 -1.38 -1.10 16.17
N THR A 54 -0.89 -2.16 16.80
CA THR A 54 0.31 -2.08 17.64
C THR A 54 1.58 -1.99 16.78
N ALA A 55 2.68 -1.51 17.35
CA ALA A 55 3.98 -1.51 16.67
C ALA A 55 4.40 -2.94 16.23
N GLY A 56 4.06 -3.96 17.02
CA GLY A 56 4.31 -5.37 16.68
C GLY A 56 3.53 -5.82 15.45
N GLU A 57 2.25 -5.45 15.34
CA GLU A 57 1.43 -5.74 14.16
C GLU A 57 1.94 -5.03 12.92
N VAL A 58 2.38 -3.76 13.04
CA VAL A 58 3.03 -3.04 11.94
C VAL A 58 4.32 -3.73 11.53
N SER A 59 5.17 -4.14 12.48
CA SER A 59 6.40 -4.89 12.22
C SER A 59 6.12 -6.18 11.44
N GLN A 60 5.11 -6.92 11.84
CA GLN A 60 4.70 -8.16 11.19
C GLN A 60 4.19 -7.93 9.77
N GLN A 61 3.34 -6.93 9.55
CA GLN A 61 2.77 -6.61 8.24
C GLN A 61 3.80 -6.08 7.25
N THR A 62 4.77 -5.31 7.75
CA THR A 62 5.84 -4.72 6.93
C THR A 62 7.07 -5.63 6.78
N GLU A 63 7.13 -6.72 7.55
CA GLU A 63 8.31 -7.60 7.66
C GLU A 63 9.59 -6.84 8.10
N LEU A 64 9.43 -5.68 8.75
CA LEU A 64 10.53 -4.87 9.25
C LEU A 64 10.94 -5.31 10.67
N PRO A 65 12.24 -5.27 11.01
CA PRO A 65 12.69 -5.44 12.38
C PRO A 65 12.01 -4.43 13.33
N THR A 66 11.73 -4.82 14.56
CA THR A 66 11.06 -3.99 15.57
C THR A 66 11.73 -2.62 15.77
N SER A 67 13.08 -2.59 15.79
CA SER A 67 13.84 -1.34 15.92
C SER A 67 13.65 -0.40 14.73
N THR A 68 13.57 -0.94 13.52
CA THR A 68 13.28 -0.17 12.30
C THR A 68 11.84 0.32 12.32
N THR A 69 10.88 -0.54 12.68
CA THR A 69 9.47 -0.17 12.82
C THR A 69 9.28 0.99 13.78
N THR A 70 9.94 0.97 14.95
CA THR A 70 9.86 2.07 15.91
C THR A 70 10.31 3.39 15.29
N ARG A 71 11.43 3.41 14.57
CA ARG A 71 11.94 4.62 13.89
C ARG A 71 11.00 5.11 12.78
N VAL A 72 10.39 4.18 12.03
CA VAL A 72 9.38 4.50 11.01
C VAL A 72 8.17 5.18 11.67
N LEU A 73 7.63 4.59 12.73
CA LEU A 73 6.49 5.14 13.45
C LEU A 73 6.81 6.50 14.08
N ASP A 74 8.02 6.71 14.58
CA ASP A 74 8.47 8.01 15.13
C ASP A 74 8.53 9.09 14.04
N ARG A 75 8.98 8.75 12.84
CA ARG A 75 8.99 9.70 11.70
C ARG A 75 7.58 10.02 11.23
N LEU A 76 6.73 9.01 11.10
CA LEU A 76 5.33 9.19 10.68
C LEU A 76 4.54 10.03 11.69
N GLU A 77 4.75 9.83 12.99
CA GLU A 77 4.12 10.63 14.04
C GLU A 77 4.61 12.08 14.01
N ARG A 78 5.92 12.30 13.94
CA ARG A 78 6.51 13.65 13.80
C ARG A 78 6.03 14.38 12.54
N GLY A 79 5.84 13.67 11.46
CA GLY A 79 5.30 14.20 10.21
C GLY A 79 3.79 14.46 10.24
N GLY A 80 3.10 14.08 11.32
CA GLY A 80 1.64 14.26 11.45
C GLY A 80 0.81 13.25 10.64
N PHE A 81 1.41 12.15 10.17
CA PHE A 81 0.72 11.13 9.38
C PHE A 81 -0.04 10.11 10.23
N ILE A 82 0.45 9.85 11.43
CA ILE A 82 -0.17 8.94 12.39
C ILE A 82 -0.28 9.60 13.76
N GLU A 83 -1.12 9.02 14.60
CA GLU A 83 -1.20 9.31 16.02
C GLU A 83 -1.04 8.04 16.83
N ARG A 84 -0.41 8.15 18.00
CA ARG A 84 -0.33 7.08 19.00
C ARG A 84 -1.39 7.33 20.07
N THR A 85 -2.14 6.29 20.39
CA THR A 85 -3.14 6.32 21.45
C THR A 85 -3.03 5.06 22.31
N THR A 86 -3.61 5.12 23.49
CA THR A 86 -3.78 3.93 24.31
C THR A 86 -4.95 3.09 23.78
N ASP A 87 -4.78 1.78 23.72
CA ASP A 87 -5.87 0.88 23.33
C ASP A 87 -7.04 1.02 24.31
N ARG A 88 -8.26 1.12 23.76
CA ARG A 88 -9.49 1.23 24.58
C ARG A 88 -9.75 0.01 25.44
N ASN A 89 -9.31 -1.17 24.99
CA ASN A 89 -9.55 -2.45 25.66
C ASN A 89 -8.40 -2.85 26.61
N ASP A 90 -7.18 -2.33 26.36
CA ASP A 90 -6.01 -2.59 27.20
C ASP A 90 -5.13 -1.32 27.31
N ARG A 91 -5.23 -0.63 28.43
CA ARG A 91 -4.48 0.60 28.71
C ARG A 91 -2.95 0.44 28.72
N ARG A 92 -2.46 -0.80 28.72
CA ARG A 92 -1.02 -1.12 28.64
C ARG A 92 -0.51 -1.16 27.21
N ARG A 93 -1.42 -1.21 26.23
CA ARG A 93 -1.09 -1.29 24.81
C ARG A 93 -1.14 0.11 24.18
N VAL A 94 -0.05 0.48 23.50
CA VAL A 94 -0.02 1.65 22.63
C VAL A 94 -0.33 1.18 21.21
N VAL A 95 -1.25 1.86 20.58
CA VAL A 95 -1.67 1.59 19.20
C VAL A 95 -1.49 2.82 18.34
N VAL A 96 -1.28 2.61 17.06
CA VAL A 96 -1.14 3.64 16.04
C VAL A 96 -2.33 3.62 15.10
N ARG A 97 -2.71 4.80 14.64
CA ARG A 97 -3.77 5.02 13.66
C ARG A 97 -3.32 6.08 12.66
N ALA A 98 -3.64 5.91 11.39
CA ALA A 98 -3.45 6.97 10.42
C ALA A 98 -4.40 8.14 10.72
N ARG A 99 -3.90 9.36 10.60
CA ARG A 99 -4.73 10.56 10.72
C ARG A 99 -5.60 10.71 9.47
N PRO A 100 -6.82 11.27 9.58
CA PRO A 100 -7.72 11.41 8.43
C PRO A 100 -7.07 12.12 7.24
N ASP A 101 -6.30 13.19 7.48
CA ASP A 101 -5.59 13.93 6.44
C ASP A 101 -4.48 13.12 5.78
N ALA A 102 -3.89 12.18 6.52
CA ALA A 102 -2.86 11.28 6.01
C ALA A 102 -3.43 10.11 5.20
N LEU A 103 -4.72 9.79 5.33
CA LEU A 103 -5.38 8.77 4.50
C LEU A 103 -5.35 9.16 3.03
N ALA A 104 -5.59 10.43 2.71
CA ALA A 104 -5.44 10.95 1.35
C ALA A 104 -4.00 10.77 0.83
N ALA A 105 -3.00 11.10 1.67
CA ALA A 105 -1.59 10.94 1.33
C ALA A 105 -1.17 9.46 1.12
N ALA A 106 -1.87 8.51 1.75
CA ALA A 106 -1.60 7.08 1.64
C ALA A 106 -2.40 6.37 0.53
N GLY A 107 -3.14 7.10 -0.31
CA GLY A 107 -3.99 6.54 -1.36
C GLY A 107 -5.38 6.15 -0.88
N GLY A 108 -5.86 6.78 0.20
CA GLY A 108 -7.21 6.57 0.74
C GLY A 108 -8.32 7.33 0.00
N GLY A 109 -7.97 8.05 -1.07
CA GLY A 109 -8.87 8.92 -1.82
C GLY A 109 -9.04 10.30 -1.17
N GLY A 110 -9.51 11.26 -1.95
CA GLY A 110 -9.74 12.62 -1.51
C GLY A 110 -8.90 13.67 -2.24
N GLU A 111 -9.13 14.91 -1.89
CA GLU A 111 -8.38 16.04 -2.46
C GLU A 111 -6.91 15.99 -2.01
N GLY A 112 -6.00 16.02 -2.98
CA GLY A 112 -4.56 15.93 -2.70
C GLY A 112 -4.00 14.50 -2.61
N ASP A 113 -4.79 13.47 -2.90
CA ASP A 113 -4.30 12.10 -2.98
C ASP A 113 -3.29 11.94 -4.12
N PRO A 114 -2.01 11.62 -3.83
CA PRO A 114 -0.99 11.46 -4.86
C PRO A 114 -1.23 10.25 -5.78
N TYR A 115 -2.12 9.33 -5.39
CA TYR A 115 -2.54 8.19 -6.19
C TYR A 115 -3.79 8.45 -7.03
N ALA A 116 -4.46 9.59 -6.88
CA ALA A 116 -5.73 9.88 -7.55
C ALA A 116 -5.67 9.68 -9.07
N GLY A 117 -4.62 10.16 -9.72
CA GLY A 117 -4.43 9.98 -11.16
C GLY A 117 -4.26 8.52 -11.58
N ILE A 118 -3.60 7.71 -10.75
CA ILE A 118 -3.42 6.26 -10.97
C ILE A 118 -4.75 5.55 -10.80
N LEU A 119 -5.48 5.83 -9.73
CA LEU A 119 -6.79 5.23 -9.44
C LEU A 119 -7.81 5.58 -10.53
N ASP A 120 -7.83 6.82 -10.99
CA ASP A 120 -8.66 7.25 -12.11
C ASP A 120 -8.28 6.56 -13.43
N GLY A 121 -6.99 6.39 -13.68
CA GLY A 121 -6.49 5.65 -14.82
C GLY A 121 -6.91 4.18 -14.77
N MET A 122 -6.82 3.54 -13.61
CA MET A 122 -7.27 2.17 -13.40
C MET A 122 -8.78 2.03 -13.60
N ARG A 123 -9.58 2.96 -13.07
CA ARG A 123 -11.03 2.94 -13.28
C ARG A 123 -11.38 2.98 -14.77
N ARG A 124 -10.80 3.92 -15.55
CA ARG A 124 -11.01 3.99 -17.01
C ARG A 124 -10.50 2.75 -17.74
N LEU A 125 -9.44 2.13 -17.24
CA LEU A 125 -8.96 0.86 -17.81
C LEU A 125 -9.96 -0.26 -17.59
N HIS A 126 -10.53 -0.38 -16.38
CA HIS A 126 -11.50 -1.43 -16.05
C HIS A 126 -12.80 -1.32 -16.88
N GLU A 127 -13.22 -0.12 -17.29
CA GLU A 127 -14.37 0.07 -18.17
C GLU A 127 -14.23 -0.63 -19.55
N ARG A 128 -13.01 -1.03 -19.92
CA ARG A 128 -12.70 -1.71 -21.19
C ARG A 128 -12.80 -3.24 -21.11
N PHE A 129 -13.04 -3.78 -19.93
CA PHE A 129 -13.10 -5.21 -19.65
C PHE A 129 -14.48 -5.61 -19.17
N THR A 130 -14.91 -6.84 -19.48
CA THR A 130 -16.13 -7.41 -18.92
C THR A 130 -15.93 -7.79 -17.45
N VAL A 131 -17.03 -8.04 -16.75
CA VAL A 131 -17.00 -8.49 -15.35
C VAL A 131 -16.24 -9.81 -15.23
N GLU A 132 -16.50 -10.76 -16.15
CA GLU A 132 -15.85 -12.07 -16.16
C GLU A 132 -14.33 -11.96 -16.38
N GLU A 133 -13.90 -11.07 -17.25
CA GLU A 133 -12.47 -10.80 -17.48
C GLU A 133 -11.82 -10.19 -16.23
N LEU A 134 -12.49 -9.26 -15.58
CA LEU A 134 -12.01 -8.65 -14.34
C LEU A 134 -11.95 -9.64 -13.18
N GLU A 135 -12.88 -10.56 -13.07
CA GLU A 135 -12.86 -11.64 -12.08
C GLU A 135 -11.63 -12.56 -12.26
N VAL A 136 -11.28 -12.88 -13.51
CA VAL A 136 -10.07 -13.66 -13.82
C VAL A 136 -8.80 -12.88 -13.39
N VAL A 137 -8.73 -11.58 -13.70
CA VAL A 137 -7.63 -10.72 -13.31
C VAL A 137 -7.53 -10.60 -11.79
N ALA A 138 -8.65 -10.37 -11.10
CA ALA A 138 -8.69 -10.27 -9.64
C ALA A 138 -8.18 -11.55 -8.98
N ARG A 139 -8.65 -12.72 -9.43
CA ARG A 139 -8.18 -14.02 -8.95
C ARG A 139 -6.68 -14.20 -9.17
N TYR A 140 -6.18 -13.87 -10.37
CA TYR A 140 -4.76 -13.97 -10.68
C TYR A 140 -3.90 -13.10 -9.74
N LEU A 141 -4.32 -11.85 -9.51
CA LEU A 141 -3.61 -10.92 -8.63
C LEU A 141 -3.66 -11.35 -7.16
N ASP A 142 -4.76 -11.95 -6.72
CA ASP A 142 -4.89 -12.48 -5.36
C ASP A 142 -3.95 -13.66 -5.12
N GLU A 143 -3.86 -14.58 -6.07
CA GLU A 143 -2.90 -15.70 -6.02
C GLU A 143 -1.45 -15.22 -6.15
N LEU A 144 -1.19 -14.22 -7.02
CA LEU A 144 0.15 -13.66 -7.23
C LEU A 144 0.72 -13.03 -5.95
N ARG A 145 -0.12 -12.42 -5.12
CA ARG A 145 0.29 -11.82 -3.84
C ARG A 145 0.99 -12.82 -2.91
N ASP A 146 0.61 -14.10 -2.99
CA ASP A 146 1.13 -15.17 -2.13
C ASP A 146 2.34 -15.89 -2.74
N VAL A 147 2.74 -15.54 -3.97
CA VAL A 147 3.97 -16.04 -4.61
C VAL A 147 5.17 -15.34 -3.98
N ARG A 148 6.04 -16.13 -3.33
CA ARG A 148 7.28 -15.67 -2.67
C ARG A 148 8.51 -16.32 -3.29
#